data_1c21e5371d54f08769d6cfd90e22c25f
#
_entry.id   1c21e5371d54f08769d6cfd90e22c25f
#
_cell.length_a   1.000
_cell.length_b   1.000
_cell.length_c   1.000
_cell.angle_alpha   90.00
_cell.angle_beta   90.00
_cell.angle_gamma   90.00
#
_symmetry.space_group_name_H-M   'P 1'
#
loop_
_entity.id
_entity.type
_entity.pdbx_description
1 polymer ?
#
loop_
_entity_poly.entity_id
_entity_poly.type
_entity_poly.pdbx_seq_one_letter_code
_entity_poly.pdbx_strand_id
1 'polypeptide(L)'
;MLHIKENAIFISDSHYPHHGNAFLKLLQRLERGELNTPQLFLMGDNFDLLFGFNDYIQTFTQEAISLLNTLSQTIEIHYFEGNHDFCLSSIFPNMNVYSREMQPLTFKLGEKKVALSHGDKYATGFGYDLYCKVLRNKTTLKLLKPFEKFIIDDRMQKLSKKNICHSFNGFETRVEEILKSYKEVDLVIEGHFHQAKQVGKYVSLPSLVCQGMVGIVKEGNMVFKTL
;
A
#
# COMPACT_ATOMS: atom_id res chain seq x y z
N MET A 1 20.51 -8.01 2.28
CA MET A 1 19.13 -8.15 1.72
C MET A 1 18.16 -8.00 2.89
N LEU A 2 17.06 -7.28 2.71
CA LEU A 2 16.04 -7.12 3.75
C LEU A 2 15.30 -8.44 4.01
N HIS A 3 14.89 -8.67 5.25
CA HIS A 3 14.23 -9.92 5.66
C HIS A 3 12.81 -9.64 6.13
N ILE A 4 11.87 -10.51 5.74
CA ILE A 4 10.52 -10.56 6.27
C ILE A 4 10.56 -11.46 7.51
N LYS A 5 10.13 -10.93 8.66
CA LYS A 5 10.13 -11.64 9.93
C LYS A 5 8.86 -12.49 10.09
N GLU A 6 8.96 -13.54 10.89
CA GLU A 6 7.78 -14.29 11.33
C GLU A 6 6.80 -13.37 12.07
N ASN A 7 5.50 -13.54 11.87
CA ASN A 7 4.42 -12.67 12.34
C ASN A 7 4.40 -11.24 11.78
N ALA A 8 5.15 -10.96 10.71
CA ALA A 8 4.99 -9.69 9.99
C ALA A 8 3.57 -9.56 9.45
N ILE A 9 2.99 -8.36 9.57
CA ILE A 9 1.64 -8.04 9.09
C ILE A 9 1.74 -7.23 7.79
N PHE A 10 0.93 -7.59 6.80
CA PHE A 10 0.80 -6.92 5.51
C PHE A 10 -0.60 -6.31 5.39
N ILE A 11 -0.67 -5.00 5.24
CA ILE A 11 -1.91 -4.24 5.05
C ILE A 11 -1.89 -3.63 3.66
N SER A 12 -2.96 -3.79 2.90
CA SER A 12 -3.08 -3.24 1.55
C SER A 12 -4.47 -2.68 1.32
N ASP A 13 -4.55 -1.66 0.49
CA ASP A 13 -5.80 -1.18 -0.10
C ASP A 13 -6.89 -0.92 0.96
N SER A 14 -6.52 -0.12 1.96
CA SER A 14 -7.41 0.23 3.09
C SER A 14 -8.34 1.40 2.77
N HIS A 15 -7.95 2.28 1.83
CA HIS A 15 -8.71 3.42 1.33
C HIS A 15 -9.38 4.25 2.45
N TYR A 16 -8.60 4.57 3.48
CA TYR A 16 -9.03 5.42 4.58
C TYR A 16 -9.01 6.90 4.17
N PRO A 17 -9.95 7.75 4.58
CA PRO A 17 -11.03 7.51 5.55
C PRO A 17 -12.41 7.21 4.90
N HIS A 18 -12.64 7.49 3.61
CA HIS A 18 -14.00 7.52 3.03
C HIS A 18 -14.61 6.13 2.83
N HIS A 19 -13.77 5.11 2.63
CA HIS A 19 -14.22 3.73 2.46
C HIS A 19 -14.27 2.94 3.78
N GLY A 20 -14.10 3.64 4.92
CA GLY A 20 -14.26 3.07 6.24
C GLY A 20 -13.07 3.35 7.17
N ASN A 21 -13.21 2.94 8.41
CA ASN A 21 -12.23 3.20 9.47
C ASN A 21 -11.47 1.94 9.94
N ALA A 22 -11.51 0.85 9.16
CA ALA A 22 -10.84 -0.40 9.51
C ALA A 22 -9.32 -0.20 9.71
N PHE A 23 -8.69 0.61 8.86
CA PHE A 23 -7.28 0.95 8.97
C PHE A 23 -6.96 1.66 10.28
N LEU A 24 -7.70 2.71 10.60
CA LEU A 24 -7.51 3.45 11.85
C LEU A 24 -7.70 2.56 13.09
N LYS A 25 -8.76 1.74 13.11
CA LYS A 25 -8.99 0.77 14.19
C LYS A 25 -7.85 -0.23 14.34
N LEU A 26 -7.28 -0.70 13.23
CA LEU A 26 -6.14 -1.59 13.25
C LEU A 26 -4.92 -0.91 13.87
N LEU A 27 -4.60 0.33 13.48
CA LEU A 27 -3.49 1.09 14.04
C LEU A 27 -3.68 1.33 15.55
N GLN A 28 -4.90 1.67 15.99
CA GLN A 28 -5.22 1.82 17.41
C GLN A 28 -5.04 0.51 18.21
N ARG A 29 -5.37 -0.64 17.63
CA ARG A 29 -5.14 -1.96 18.26
C ARG A 29 -3.66 -2.30 18.38
N LEU A 30 -2.85 -1.94 17.38
CA LEU A 30 -1.38 -2.05 17.47
C LEU A 30 -0.81 -1.13 18.55
N GLU A 31 -1.28 0.12 18.64
CA GLU A 31 -0.83 1.08 19.64
C GLU A 31 -1.16 0.61 21.08
N ARG A 32 -2.34 0.04 21.29
CA ARG A 32 -2.76 -0.51 22.59
C ARG A 32 -2.12 -1.86 22.93
N GLY A 33 -1.30 -2.43 22.04
CA GLY A 33 -0.68 -3.75 22.24
C GLY A 33 -1.65 -4.94 22.15
N GLU A 34 -2.87 -4.73 21.65
CA GLU A 34 -3.85 -5.81 21.38
C GLU A 34 -3.41 -6.69 20.20
N LEU A 35 -2.59 -6.13 19.34
CA LEU A 35 -1.90 -6.81 18.24
C LEU A 35 -0.42 -6.52 18.35
N ASN A 36 0.40 -7.56 18.17
CA ASN A 36 1.85 -7.43 18.18
C ASN A 36 2.42 -7.94 16.87
N THR A 37 3.32 -7.15 16.28
CA THR A 37 4.07 -7.54 15.09
C THR A 37 5.47 -6.96 15.15
N PRO A 38 6.51 -7.70 14.73
CA PRO A 38 7.86 -7.17 14.63
C PRO A 38 8.07 -6.28 13.40
N GLN A 39 7.22 -6.43 12.38
CA GLN A 39 7.27 -5.66 11.13
C GLN A 39 5.86 -5.43 10.59
N LEU A 40 5.64 -4.23 10.08
CA LEU A 40 4.42 -3.84 9.39
C LEU A 40 4.74 -3.45 7.94
N PHE A 41 4.11 -4.12 7.00
CA PHE A 41 4.19 -3.80 5.58
C PHE A 41 2.90 -3.11 5.13
N LEU A 42 2.98 -1.83 4.78
CA LEU A 42 1.91 -1.05 4.18
C LEU A 42 2.11 -1.13 2.66
N MET A 43 1.24 -1.89 1.99
CA MET A 43 1.44 -2.27 0.59
C MET A 43 0.74 -1.35 -0.41
N GLY A 44 0.59 -0.07 -0.05
CA GLY A 44 0.00 0.98 -0.88
C GLY A 44 -1.51 1.07 -0.77
N ASP A 45 -2.04 2.22 -1.24
CA ASP A 45 -3.46 2.57 -1.24
C ASP A 45 -4.13 2.40 0.14
N ASN A 46 -3.36 2.68 1.22
CA ASN A 46 -3.90 2.67 2.57
C ASN A 46 -4.75 3.91 2.85
N PHE A 47 -4.54 4.97 2.09
CA PHE A 47 -5.34 6.19 2.11
C PHE A 47 -6.09 6.35 0.79
N ASP A 48 -7.30 6.95 0.85
CA ASP A 48 -8.04 7.33 -0.37
C ASP A 48 -7.27 8.33 -1.22
N LEU A 49 -6.61 9.27 -0.56
CA LEU A 49 -5.66 10.20 -1.16
C LEU A 49 -4.74 10.75 -0.07
N LEU A 50 -3.44 10.54 -0.23
CA LEU A 50 -2.42 11.15 0.63
C LEU A 50 -1.15 11.39 -0.18
N PHE A 51 -0.60 12.60 -0.13
CA PHE A 51 0.69 12.85 -0.75
C PHE A 51 1.47 13.93 -0.02
N GLY A 52 2.79 13.84 -0.12
CA GLY A 52 3.72 14.81 0.46
C GLY A 52 3.61 16.19 -0.20
N PHE A 53 4.24 17.18 0.44
CA PHE A 53 4.28 18.58 -0.02
C PHE A 53 2.93 19.31 -0.04
N ASN A 54 1.90 18.75 0.60
CA ASN A 54 0.58 19.34 0.69
C ASN A 54 0.02 19.12 2.11
N ASP A 55 -0.14 20.20 2.86
CA ASP A 55 -0.60 20.13 4.25
C ASP A 55 -2.13 19.96 4.32
N TYR A 56 -2.86 20.48 3.33
CA TYR A 56 -4.32 20.38 3.32
C TYR A 56 -4.83 18.95 3.24
N ILE A 57 -4.25 18.12 2.35
CA ILE A 57 -4.66 16.71 2.24
C ILE A 57 -4.39 15.93 3.53
N GLN A 58 -3.34 16.27 4.28
CA GLN A 58 -2.99 15.59 5.51
C GLN A 58 -4.02 15.81 6.63
N THR A 59 -4.77 16.93 6.60
CA THR A 59 -5.80 17.23 7.62
C THR A 59 -6.91 16.19 7.65
N PHE A 60 -7.22 15.53 6.53
CA PHE A 60 -8.26 14.49 6.44
C PHE A 60 -7.86 13.17 7.13
N THR A 61 -6.56 12.97 7.37
CA THR A 61 -6.02 11.69 7.83
C THR A 61 -5.03 11.85 8.99
N GLN A 62 -5.07 13.00 9.67
CA GLN A 62 -4.12 13.40 10.70
C GLN A 62 -3.97 12.37 11.83
N GLU A 63 -5.06 11.76 12.27
CA GLU A 63 -5.04 10.75 13.33
C GLU A 63 -4.25 9.50 12.90
N ALA A 64 -4.51 8.99 11.71
CA ALA A 64 -3.78 7.83 11.19
C ALA A 64 -2.29 8.15 10.94
N ILE A 65 -1.98 9.36 10.46
CA ILE A 65 -0.59 9.82 10.29
C ILE A 65 0.13 9.85 11.64
N SER A 66 -0.50 10.42 12.68
CA SER A 66 0.08 10.50 14.01
C SER A 66 0.33 9.12 14.62
N LEU A 67 -0.65 8.22 14.52
CA LEU A 67 -0.52 6.83 15.00
C LEU A 67 0.62 6.08 14.28
N LEU A 68 0.68 6.19 12.96
CA LEU A 68 1.75 5.56 12.18
C LEU A 68 3.13 6.09 12.59
N ASN A 69 3.30 7.40 12.80
CA ASN A 69 4.55 7.97 13.26
C ASN A 69 4.91 7.52 14.69
N THR A 70 3.93 7.35 15.57
CA THR A 70 4.14 6.77 16.91
C THR A 70 4.57 5.31 16.82
N LEU A 71 3.85 4.49 16.07
CA LEU A 71 4.15 3.06 15.89
C LEU A 71 5.53 2.84 15.26
N SER A 72 5.98 3.72 14.38
CA SER A 72 7.30 3.63 13.74
C SER A 72 8.48 3.77 14.69
N GLN A 73 8.26 4.20 15.94
CA GLN A 73 9.30 4.24 16.98
C GLN A 73 9.60 2.85 17.56
N THR A 74 8.67 1.91 17.45
CA THR A 74 8.78 0.59 18.09
C THR A 74 8.59 -0.58 17.10
N ILE A 75 7.95 -0.34 15.97
CA ILE A 75 7.70 -1.34 14.91
C ILE A 75 8.48 -0.92 13.66
N GLU A 76 9.19 -1.87 13.06
CA GLU A 76 9.83 -1.67 11.75
C GLU A 76 8.75 -1.60 10.67
N ILE A 77 8.52 -0.40 10.10
CA ILE A 77 7.48 -0.18 9.10
C ILE A 77 8.10 0.00 7.72
N HIS A 78 7.60 -0.78 6.76
CA HIS A 78 7.90 -0.70 5.33
C HIS A 78 6.66 -0.20 4.59
N TYR A 79 6.74 0.97 3.96
CA TYR A 79 5.64 1.58 3.22
C TYR A 79 5.93 1.57 1.71
N PHE A 80 5.20 0.78 0.96
CA PHE A 80 5.20 0.78 -0.50
C PHE A 80 4.16 1.78 -0.98
N GLU A 81 4.59 2.83 -1.68
CA GLU A 81 3.68 3.83 -2.22
C GLU A 81 2.75 3.21 -3.27
N GLY A 82 1.45 3.50 -3.17
CA GLY A 82 0.43 3.11 -4.13
C GLY A 82 0.10 4.24 -5.10
N ASN A 83 -0.97 4.10 -5.85
CA ASN A 83 -1.42 5.14 -6.77
C ASN A 83 -2.29 6.22 -6.08
N HIS A 84 -2.80 5.96 -4.90
CA HIS A 84 -3.57 6.89 -4.07
C HIS A 84 -2.72 7.58 -2.99
N ASP A 85 -1.60 6.98 -2.61
CA ASP A 85 -0.72 7.47 -1.56
C ASP A 85 0.75 7.49 -2.04
N PHE A 86 1.35 8.69 -2.17
CA PHE A 86 2.66 8.87 -2.79
C PHE A 86 3.44 10.08 -2.26
N CYS A 87 4.75 10.12 -2.53
CA CYS A 87 5.67 11.14 -1.99
C CYS A 87 5.66 11.19 -0.46
N LEU A 88 5.57 10.04 0.21
CA LEU A 88 5.27 9.92 1.63
C LEU A 88 6.47 10.07 2.55
N SER A 89 7.70 10.04 2.06
CA SER A 89 8.91 10.07 2.89
C SER A 89 9.03 11.31 3.77
N SER A 90 8.43 12.45 3.38
CA SER A 90 8.38 13.65 4.22
C SER A 90 7.32 13.60 5.32
N ILE A 91 6.29 12.76 5.17
CA ILE A 91 5.21 12.55 6.15
C ILE A 91 5.64 11.50 7.18
N PHE A 92 6.39 10.49 6.74
CA PHE A 92 6.82 9.34 7.54
C PHE A 92 8.35 9.21 7.59
N PRO A 93 9.06 10.10 8.28
CA PRO A 93 10.53 10.17 8.26
C PRO A 93 11.23 8.97 8.92
N ASN A 94 10.55 8.25 9.80
CA ASN A 94 11.10 7.09 10.52
C ASN A 94 10.71 5.74 9.89
N MET A 95 10.04 5.74 8.72
CA MET A 95 9.66 4.53 8.02
C MET A 95 10.53 4.30 6.79
N ASN A 96 10.62 3.05 6.37
CA ASN A 96 11.22 2.68 5.09
C ASN A 96 10.18 2.90 3.99
N VAL A 97 10.16 4.08 3.38
CA VAL A 97 9.21 4.43 2.31
C VAL A 97 9.83 4.12 0.95
N TYR A 98 9.10 3.37 0.12
CA TYR A 98 9.52 2.93 -1.21
C TYR A 98 8.60 3.51 -2.28
N SER A 99 9.15 4.45 -3.06
CA SER A 99 8.40 5.05 -4.17
C SER A 99 8.05 4.00 -5.25
N ARG A 100 7.08 4.31 -6.10
CA ARG A 100 6.69 3.44 -7.22
C ARG A 100 7.88 3.09 -8.13
N GLU A 101 8.80 4.02 -8.32
CA GLU A 101 10.00 3.83 -9.17
C GLU A 101 10.95 2.80 -8.57
N MET A 102 11.07 2.74 -7.24
CA MET A 102 11.91 1.77 -6.53
C MET A 102 11.31 0.36 -6.56
N GLN A 103 10.02 0.22 -6.74
CA GLN A 103 9.33 -1.07 -6.74
C GLN A 103 9.54 -1.81 -8.08
N PRO A 104 9.58 -3.16 -8.07
CA PRO A 104 9.51 -4.03 -6.89
C PRO A 104 10.82 -4.05 -6.10
N LEU A 105 10.72 -4.29 -4.79
CA LEU A 105 11.89 -4.59 -3.96
C LEU A 105 11.96 -6.07 -3.61
N THR A 106 13.19 -6.55 -3.45
CA THR A 106 13.44 -7.95 -3.11
C THR A 106 13.77 -8.10 -1.63
N PHE A 107 13.04 -8.98 -0.97
CA PHE A 107 13.23 -9.41 0.42
C PHE A 107 13.52 -10.90 0.49
N LYS A 108 13.98 -11.37 1.66
CA LYS A 108 14.03 -12.80 2.00
C LYS A 108 12.90 -13.15 2.96
N LEU A 109 12.24 -14.28 2.70
CA LEU A 109 11.32 -14.95 3.62
C LEU A 109 11.82 -16.38 3.85
N GLY A 110 12.54 -16.59 4.94
CA GLY A 110 13.38 -17.78 5.06
C GLY A 110 14.42 -17.83 3.94
N GLU A 111 14.45 -18.93 3.20
CA GLU A 111 15.32 -19.07 2.03
C GLU A 111 14.73 -18.52 0.73
N LYS A 112 13.43 -18.20 0.71
CA LYS A 112 12.73 -17.70 -0.47
C LYS A 112 13.11 -16.25 -0.77
N LYS A 113 13.35 -15.96 -2.04
CA LYS A 113 13.52 -14.60 -2.59
C LYS A 113 12.15 -14.06 -2.98
N VAL A 114 11.68 -13.02 -2.30
CA VAL A 114 10.32 -12.49 -2.42
C VAL A 114 10.36 -11.09 -3.03
N ALA A 115 9.63 -10.85 -4.11
CA ALA A 115 9.42 -9.52 -4.64
C ALA A 115 8.16 -8.90 -4.03
N LEU A 116 8.29 -7.68 -3.50
CA LEU A 116 7.21 -6.89 -2.94
C LEU A 116 6.97 -5.65 -3.78
N SER A 117 5.73 -5.35 -4.08
CA SER A 117 5.30 -4.18 -4.84
C SER A 117 3.86 -3.83 -4.48
N HIS A 118 3.44 -2.57 -4.67
CA HIS A 118 2.00 -2.25 -4.61
C HIS A 118 1.24 -3.00 -5.71
N GLY A 119 1.74 -3.04 -6.95
CA GLY A 119 1.14 -3.80 -8.06
C GLY A 119 0.67 -2.97 -9.24
N ASP A 120 0.67 -1.64 -9.15
CA ASP A 120 0.24 -0.74 -10.22
C ASP A 120 1.29 -0.57 -11.34
N LYS A 121 2.57 -0.91 -11.08
CA LYS A 121 3.68 -0.61 -12.01
C LYS A 121 3.60 -1.39 -13.32
N TYR A 122 3.27 -2.66 -13.27
CA TYR A 122 3.19 -3.53 -14.45
C TYR A 122 1.76 -3.78 -14.93
N ALA A 123 0.78 -3.21 -14.21
CA ALA A 123 -0.64 -3.34 -14.50
C ALA A 123 -1.15 -2.39 -15.60
N THR A 124 -0.38 -1.34 -15.90
CA THR A 124 -0.85 -0.17 -16.66
C THR A 124 0.06 0.14 -17.85
N GLY A 125 -0.45 0.87 -18.83
CA GLY A 125 0.31 1.24 -20.03
C GLY A 125 1.08 2.56 -19.88
N PHE A 126 1.88 2.88 -20.91
CA PHE A 126 2.75 4.07 -20.98
C PHE A 126 2.07 5.39 -20.59
N GLY A 127 0.81 5.59 -21.00
CA GLY A 127 0.08 6.83 -20.68
C GLY A 127 -0.16 7.01 -19.18
N TYR A 128 -0.45 5.93 -18.48
CA TYR A 128 -0.59 5.95 -17.02
C TYR A 128 0.75 6.18 -16.31
N ASP A 129 1.82 5.61 -16.81
CA ASP A 129 3.16 5.83 -16.25
C ASP A 129 3.59 7.29 -16.37
N LEU A 130 3.30 7.93 -17.50
CA LEU A 130 3.55 9.35 -17.70
C LEU A 130 2.70 10.20 -16.74
N TYR A 131 1.42 9.89 -16.61
CA TYR A 131 0.51 10.55 -15.65
C TYR A 131 1.04 10.45 -14.21
N CYS A 132 1.45 9.25 -13.78
CA CYS A 132 2.04 9.04 -12.46
C CYS A 132 3.32 9.87 -12.24
N LYS A 133 4.21 9.91 -13.23
CA LYS A 133 5.44 10.73 -13.16
C LYS A 133 5.14 12.22 -13.02
N VAL A 134 4.16 12.73 -13.75
CA VAL A 134 3.77 14.14 -13.67
C VAL A 134 3.16 14.47 -12.30
N LEU A 135 2.22 13.65 -11.81
CA LEU A 135 1.57 13.89 -10.52
C LEU A 135 2.52 13.76 -9.33
N ARG A 136 3.49 12.84 -9.39
CA ARG A 136 4.47 12.64 -8.31
C ARG A 136 5.65 13.60 -8.39
N ASN A 137 5.68 14.47 -9.39
CA ASN A 137 6.75 15.45 -9.52
C ASN A 137 6.56 16.60 -8.52
N LYS A 138 7.57 16.82 -7.68
CA LYS A 138 7.58 17.87 -6.65
C LYS A 138 7.29 19.27 -7.20
N THR A 139 7.80 19.58 -8.41
CA THR A 139 7.57 20.86 -9.06
C THR A 139 6.11 21.01 -9.46
N THR A 140 5.51 19.96 -10.05
CA THR A 140 4.09 19.93 -10.40
C THR A 140 3.21 20.15 -9.17
N LEU A 141 3.47 19.45 -8.07
CA LEU A 141 2.73 19.59 -6.81
C LEU A 141 2.84 21.01 -6.25
N LYS A 142 4.04 21.62 -6.30
CA LYS A 142 4.23 23.03 -5.88
C LYS A 142 3.48 24.02 -6.77
N LEU A 143 3.47 23.83 -8.08
CA LEU A 143 2.74 24.69 -9.01
C LEU A 143 1.23 24.60 -8.82
N LEU A 144 0.71 23.45 -8.44
CA LEU A 144 -0.72 23.21 -8.15
C LEU A 144 -1.15 23.72 -6.78
N LYS A 145 -0.22 24.08 -5.89
CA LYS A 145 -0.50 24.50 -4.51
C LYS A 145 -1.54 25.63 -4.40
N PRO A 146 -1.58 26.68 -5.24
CA PRO A 146 -2.62 27.70 -5.15
C PRO A 146 -4.05 27.18 -5.37
N PHE A 147 -4.20 26.06 -6.07
CA PHE A 147 -5.49 25.44 -6.39
C PHE A 147 -5.73 24.16 -5.58
N GLU A 148 -4.86 23.84 -4.61
CA GLU A 148 -4.85 22.55 -3.90
C GLU A 148 -6.20 22.20 -3.29
N LYS A 149 -6.84 23.14 -2.59
CA LYS A 149 -8.12 22.90 -1.92
C LYS A 149 -9.21 22.45 -2.92
N PHE A 150 -9.36 23.18 -4.00
CA PHE A 150 -10.36 22.87 -5.03
C PHE A 150 -10.09 21.49 -5.68
N ILE A 151 -8.83 21.22 -6.02
CA ILE A 151 -8.44 19.95 -6.66
C ILE A 151 -8.63 18.77 -5.70
N ILE A 152 -8.23 18.90 -4.43
CA ILE A 152 -8.33 17.86 -3.42
C ILE A 152 -9.80 17.59 -3.10
N ASP A 153 -10.60 18.62 -2.85
CA ASP A 153 -12.03 18.47 -2.53
C ASP A 153 -12.79 17.75 -3.66
N ASP A 154 -12.56 18.13 -4.92
CA ASP A 154 -13.13 17.47 -6.10
C ASP A 154 -12.70 15.99 -6.17
N ARG A 155 -11.41 15.71 -5.95
CA ARG A 155 -10.89 14.33 -5.98
C ARG A 155 -11.42 13.49 -4.84
N MET A 156 -11.44 14.01 -3.62
CA MET A 156 -11.98 13.31 -2.46
C MET A 156 -13.47 12.99 -2.64
N GLN A 157 -14.25 13.94 -3.17
CA GLN A 157 -15.66 13.70 -3.49
C GLN A 157 -15.86 12.61 -4.55
N LYS A 158 -15.00 12.56 -5.58
CA LYS A 158 -15.06 11.51 -6.61
C LYS A 158 -14.65 10.15 -6.05
N LEU A 159 -13.58 10.11 -5.26
CA LEU A 159 -13.08 8.88 -4.65
C LEU A 159 -14.09 8.29 -3.65
N SER A 160 -14.73 9.12 -2.81
CA SER A 160 -15.73 8.65 -1.84
C SER A 160 -16.95 7.94 -2.45
N LYS A 161 -17.23 8.22 -3.73
CA LYS A 161 -18.34 7.61 -4.48
C LYS A 161 -17.92 6.39 -5.33
N LYS A 162 -16.60 6.14 -5.45
CA LYS A 162 -16.08 5.07 -6.30
C LYS A 162 -16.33 3.71 -5.63
N ASN A 163 -16.94 2.79 -6.36
CA ASN A 163 -16.95 1.39 -5.92
C ASN A 163 -15.56 0.79 -6.11
N ILE A 164 -14.90 0.46 -5.01
CA ILE A 164 -13.54 -0.11 -5.01
C ILE A 164 -13.54 -1.63 -4.79
N CYS A 165 -14.67 -2.20 -4.37
CA CYS A 165 -14.80 -3.61 -4.07
C CYS A 165 -15.48 -4.34 -5.24
N HIS A 166 -14.66 -4.82 -6.15
CA HIS A 166 -15.14 -5.58 -7.32
C HIS A 166 -14.24 -6.79 -7.59
N SER A 167 -14.81 -7.81 -8.19
CA SER A 167 -14.06 -8.95 -8.68
C SER A 167 -13.35 -8.60 -10.00
N PHE A 168 -12.13 -9.10 -10.16
CA PHE A 168 -11.37 -8.92 -11.38
C PHE A 168 -11.50 -10.17 -12.28
N ASN A 169 -12.38 -10.10 -13.28
CA ASN A 169 -12.49 -11.15 -14.27
C ASN A 169 -11.21 -11.23 -15.12
N GLY A 170 -10.66 -12.45 -15.29
CA GLY A 170 -9.39 -12.65 -16.01
C GLY A 170 -8.14 -12.36 -15.15
N PHE A 171 -8.28 -12.38 -13.84
CA PHE A 171 -7.16 -12.14 -12.92
C PHE A 171 -5.99 -13.11 -13.15
N GLU A 172 -6.24 -14.40 -13.35
CA GLU A 172 -5.21 -15.41 -13.60
C GLU A 172 -4.39 -15.11 -14.86
N THR A 173 -5.05 -14.76 -15.97
CA THR A 173 -4.37 -14.34 -17.20
C THR A 173 -3.49 -13.11 -16.96
N ARG A 174 -3.99 -12.17 -16.15
CA ARG A 174 -3.22 -10.98 -15.78
C ARG A 174 -2.00 -11.34 -14.94
N VAL A 175 -2.12 -12.29 -14.02
CA VAL A 175 -1.00 -12.79 -13.22
C VAL A 175 0.10 -13.39 -14.11
N GLU A 176 -0.26 -14.17 -15.12
CA GLU A 176 0.71 -14.73 -16.07
C GLU A 176 1.49 -13.64 -16.82
N GLU A 177 0.82 -12.55 -17.22
CA GLU A 177 1.47 -11.41 -17.86
C GLU A 177 2.42 -10.68 -16.91
N ILE A 178 1.98 -10.39 -15.70
CA ILE A 178 2.75 -9.68 -14.68
C ILE A 178 4.00 -10.47 -14.30
N LEU A 179 3.88 -11.77 -14.13
CA LEU A 179 4.99 -12.66 -13.77
C LEU A 179 6.14 -12.66 -14.79
N LYS A 180 5.89 -12.30 -16.04
CA LYS A 180 6.96 -12.10 -17.04
C LYS A 180 7.93 -10.98 -16.67
N SER A 181 7.47 -10.01 -15.88
CA SER A 181 8.28 -8.89 -15.38
C SER A 181 9.07 -9.24 -14.11
N TYR A 182 8.74 -10.35 -13.45
CA TYR A 182 9.38 -10.81 -12.21
C TYR A 182 10.32 -11.98 -12.49
N LYS A 183 11.60 -11.67 -12.68
CA LYS A 183 12.64 -12.69 -12.92
C LYS A 183 13.33 -13.06 -11.60
N GLU A 184 13.78 -14.31 -11.51
CA GLU A 184 14.65 -14.82 -10.43
C GLU A 184 14.10 -14.57 -9.00
N VAL A 185 12.78 -14.73 -8.82
CA VAL A 185 12.12 -14.68 -7.50
C VAL A 185 11.24 -15.91 -7.31
N ASP A 186 11.16 -16.36 -6.06
CA ASP A 186 10.38 -17.54 -5.67
C ASP A 186 8.92 -17.18 -5.36
N LEU A 187 8.67 -15.93 -4.95
CA LEU A 187 7.34 -15.43 -4.60
C LEU A 187 7.22 -13.96 -5.00
N VAL A 188 6.03 -13.57 -5.42
CA VAL A 188 5.63 -12.18 -5.68
C VAL A 188 4.44 -11.87 -4.80
N ILE A 189 4.48 -10.77 -4.05
CA ILE A 189 3.38 -10.32 -3.20
C ILE A 189 3.02 -8.89 -3.59
N GLU A 190 1.77 -8.68 -4.01
CA GLU A 190 1.26 -7.39 -4.43
C GLU A 190 -0.11 -7.08 -3.81
N GLY A 191 -0.42 -5.78 -3.64
CA GLY A 191 -1.74 -5.24 -3.36
C GLY A 191 -2.55 -4.97 -4.64
N HIS A 192 -3.17 -3.78 -4.71
CA HIS A 192 -3.81 -3.15 -5.87
C HIS A 192 -5.01 -3.89 -6.48
N PHE A 193 -4.95 -5.21 -6.60
CA PHE A 193 -6.00 -6.00 -7.26
C PHE A 193 -7.12 -6.48 -6.33
N HIS A 194 -6.96 -6.38 -5.00
CA HIS A 194 -7.95 -6.74 -3.97
C HIS A 194 -8.49 -8.18 -4.06
N GLN A 195 -7.68 -9.17 -4.52
CA GLN A 195 -8.23 -10.50 -4.81
C GLN A 195 -8.13 -11.49 -3.66
N ALA A 196 -7.27 -11.26 -2.63
CA ALA A 196 -7.06 -12.19 -1.51
C ALA A 196 -6.80 -13.64 -2.02
N LYS A 197 -5.88 -13.79 -2.97
CA LYS A 197 -5.71 -15.05 -3.71
C LYS A 197 -4.24 -15.31 -4.02
N GLN A 198 -3.87 -16.59 -3.98
CA GLN A 198 -2.57 -17.03 -4.50
C GLN A 198 -2.75 -17.80 -5.81
N VAL A 199 -1.95 -17.46 -6.82
CA VAL A 199 -1.89 -18.13 -8.13
C VAL A 199 -0.43 -18.47 -8.41
N GLY A 200 -0.07 -19.75 -8.26
CA GLY A 200 1.32 -20.19 -8.37
C GLY A 200 2.23 -19.45 -7.38
N LYS A 201 3.26 -18.77 -7.90
CA LYS A 201 4.17 -17.94 -7.10
C LYS A 201 3.70 -16.49 -6.89
N TYR A 202 2.48 -16.14 -7.27
CA TYR A 202 1.92 -14.80 -7.11
C TYR A 202 0.86 -14.78 -6.00
N VAL A 203 1.01 -13.83 -5.09
CA VAL A 203 0.07 -13.55 -4.01
C VAL A 203 -0.53 -12.16 -4.20
N SER A 204 -1.82 -12.08 -4.46
CA SER A 204 -2.59 -10.84 -4.36
C SER A 204 -3.11 -10.71 -2.94
N LEU A 205 -2.67 -9.67 -2.25
CA LEU A 205 -3.11 -9.38 -0.89
C LEU A 205 -4.62 -9.07 -0.85
N PRO A 206 -5.25 -9.32 0.30
CA PRO A 206 -6.60 -8.82 0.54
C PRO A 206 -6.60 -7.30 0.67
N SER A 207 -7.67 -6.66 0.24
CA SER A 207 -7.96 -5.28 0.61
C SER A 207 -8.56 -5.26 2.01
N LEU A 208 -8.01 -4.45 2.89
CA LEU A 208 -8.53 -4.35 4.25
C LEU A 208 -9.99 -3.85 4.27
N VAL A 209 -10.34 -2.93 3.37
CA VAL A 209 -11.70 -2.39 3.32
C VAL A 209 -12.70 -3.34 2.65
N CYS A 210 -12.28 -4.12 1.64
CA CYS A 210 -13.21 -4.98 0.88
C CYS A 210 -13.42 -6.35 1.52
N GLN A 211 -12.35 -6.96 2.02
CA GLN A 211 -12.42 -8.30 2.62
C GLN A 211 -12.29 -8.29 4.15
N GLY A 212 -11.89 -7.18 4.77
CA GLY A 212 -11.65 -7.11 6.23
C GLY A 212 -10.49 -8.00 6.68
N MET A 213 -9.55 -8.28 5.80
CA MET A 213 -8.44 -9.18 6.06
C MET A 213 -7.09 -8.51 5.85
N VAL A 214 -6.07 -9.07 6.48
CA VAL A 214 -4.65 -8.73 6.30
C VAL A 214 -3.86 -9.98 5.94
N GLY A 215 -2.67 -9.77 5.35
CA GLY A 215 -1.68 -10.84 5.22
C GLY A 215 -0.86 -10.95 6.51
N ILE A 216 -0.56 -12.18 6.94
CA ILE A 216 0.35 -12.45 8.07
C ILE A 216 1.32 -13.56 7.66
N VAL A 217 2.59 -13.39 8.01
CA VAL A 217 3.58 -14.44 7.82
C VAL A 217 3.45 -15.46 8.97
N LYS A 218 3.25 -16.71 8.60
CA LYS A 218 3.19 -17.86 9.52
C LYS A 218 3.97 -19.02 8.94
N GLU A 219 4.96 -19.51 9.71
CA GLU A 219 5.80 -20.65 9.30
C GLU A 219 6.40 -20.46 7.90
N GLY A 220 6.86 -19.23 7.62
CA GLY A 220 7.45 -18.88 6.33
C GLY A 220 6.49 -18.86 5.15
N ASN A 221 5.18 -18.76 5.38
CA ASN A 221 4.14 -18.64 4.36
C ASN A 221 3.24 -17.44 4.62
N MET A 222 2.65 -16.89 3.54
CA MET A 222 1.63 -15.84 3.63
C MET A 222 0.26 -16.49 3.92
N VAL A 223 -0.39 -16.08 5.00
CA VAL A 223 -1.76 -16.46 5.32
C VAL A 223 -2.64 -15.23 5.44
N PHE A 224 -3.90 -15.33 5.06
CA PHE A 224 -4.86 -14.23 5.20
C PHE A 224 -5.71 -14.43 6.45
N LYS A 225 -5.88 -13.35 7.22
CA LYS A 225 -6.61 -13.38 8.48
C LYS A 225 -7.50 -12.16 8.63
N THR A 226 -8.74 -12.37 9.02
CA THR A 226 -9.64 -11.32 9.53
C THR A 226 -9.13 -10.86 10.90
N LEU A 227 -9.11 -9.56 11.13
CA LEU A 227 -8.59 -8.95 12.36
C LEU A 227 -9.70 -8.35 13.24
#